data_e207595498399688669ff0d21fc7ce89
#
_entry.id   e207595498399688669ff0d21fc7ce89
#
_cell.length_a   1.000
_cell.length_b   1.000
_cell.length_c   1.000
_cell.angle_alpha   90.00
_cell.angle_beta   90.00
_cell.angle_gamma   90.00
#
_symmetry.space_group_name_H-M   'P 1'
#
loop_
_entity.id
_entity.type
_entity.pdbx_description
1 polymer ?
#
loop_
_entity_poly.entity_id
_entity_poly.type
_entity_poly.pdbx_seq_one_letter_code
_entity_poly.pdbx_strand_id
1 'polypeptide(L)'
;MTVDAREWRPLKGIALSVLGIGFITFNDAMMKLVVEQHPIGEAIFVRGLFALVPMAFLIYRAGGLRSLAVHNMGMQLWCALLLVGPLFLFVFSLSRLPLSIATIIFFTNPLFVTLLAPWFLNETVGWRRVSAVLVGFAGAMLVVKPVGDAFVWIMLGPLLVALLSAVRELIVRTALARETSESLLFYSSAAVTLTALATAPFGWVPLSWHTLVLLAASGMAFSLGIYLMTEGLRFGDASLLSQYKYTGIVWALGLGYLLWGESPDWWTLVGTVLIIASGLYIVFRQRRLPR
;
A
#
# COMPACT_ATOMS: atom_id res chain seq x y z
N MET A 1 11.53 -29.97 7.37
CA MET A 1 10.13 -29.53 7.15
C MET A 1 9.89 -29.63 5.66
N THR A 2 9.11 -30.63 5.23
CA THR A 2 8.72 -30.85 3.84
C THR A 2 7.90 -29.66 3.39
N VAL A 3 8.36 -29.01 2.32
CA VAL A 3 7.60 -27.98 1.62
C VAL A 3 6.36 -28.68 1.08
N ASP A 4 5.21 -28.47 1.73
CA ASP A 4 3.91 -28.90 1.24
C ASP A 4 3.79 -28.49 -0.23
N ALA A 5 3.46 -29.47 -1.08
CA ALA A 5 3.25 -29.24 -2.49
C ALA A 5 2.25 -28.08 -2.65
N ARG A 6 2.71 -26.92 -3.14
CA ARG A 6 1.86 -25.76 -3.38
C ARG A 6 0.69 -26.22 -4.24
N GLU A 7 -0.52 -26.22 -3.67
CA GLU A 7 -1.72 -26.42 -4.47
C GLU A 7 -1.82 -25.28 -5.49
N TRP A 8 -1.38 -25.55 -6.71
CA TRP A 8 -1.44 -24.58 -7.81
C TRP A 8 -2.89 -24.34 -8.20
N ARG A 9 -3.49 -23.30 -7.60
CA ARG A 9 -4.86 -22.84 -7.90
C ARG A 9 -4.84 -21.33 -8.19
N PRO A 10 -4.30 -20.92 -9.36
CA PRO A 10 -4.04 -19.51 -9.65
C PRO A 10 -5.29 -18.63 -9.56
N LEU A 11 -6.46 -19.12 -9.95
CA LEU A 11 -7.73 -18.39 -9.84
C LEU A 11 -8.08 -18.08 -8.39
N LYS A 12 -7.83 -18.99 -7.44
CA LYS A 12 -8.03 -18.75 -6.01
C LYS A 12 -7.07 -17.68 -5.50
N GLY A 13 -5.79 -17.76 -5.88
CA GLY A 13 -4.78 -16.75 -5.54
C GLY A 13 -5.15 -15.36 -6.06
N ILE A 14 -5.63 -15.29 -7.31
CA ILE A 14 -6.11 -14.06 -7.93
C ILE A 14 -7.31 -13.49 -7.16
N ALA A 15 -8.33 -14.30 -6.89
CA ALA A 15 -9.52 -13.86 -6.17
C ALA A 15 -9.17 -13.31 -4.77
N LEU A 16 -8.30 -14.02 -4.02
CA LEU A 16 -7.82 -13.56 -2.72
C LEU A 16 -7.05 -12.24 -2.81
N SER A 17 -6.21 -12.07 -3.84
CA SER A 17 -5.46 -10.82 -4.05
C SER A 17 -6.37 -9.66 -4.42
N VAL A 18 -7.33 -9.85 -5.31
CA VAL A 18 -8.31 -8.82 -5.72
C VAL A 18 -9.18 -8.39 -4.55
N LEU A 19 -9.69 -9.35 -3.76
CA LEU A 19 -10.45 -9.06 -2.54
C LEU A 19 -9.58 -8.36 -1.49
N GLY A 20 -8.35 -8.83 -1.30
CA GLY A 20 -7.41 -8.23 -0.34
C GLY A 20 -7.12 -6.77 -0.66
N ILE A 21 -6.87 -6.44 -1.92
CA ILE A 21 -6.71 -5.04 -2.38
C ILE A 21 -8.02 -4.26 -2.18
N GLY A 22 -9.17 -4.85 -2.45
CA GLY A 22 -10.47 -4.24 -2.20
C GLY A 22 -10.64 -3.84 -0.73
N PHE A 23 -10.27 -4.72 0.22
CA PHE A 23 -10.30 -4.41 1.64
C PHE A 23 -9.30 -3.31 2.04
N ILE A 24 -8.11 -3.27 1.43
CA ILE A 24 -7.15 -2.17 1.66
C ILE A 24 -7.72 -0.85 1.14
N THR A 25 -8.30 -0.83 -0.05
CA THR A 25 -8.91 0.38 -0.62
C THR A 25 -10.15 0.82 0.18
N PHE A 26 -10.93 -0.14 0.70
CA PHE A 26 -12.03 0.15 1.62
C PHE A 26 -11.52 0.80 2.92
N ASN A 27 -10.41 0.30 3.50
CA ASN A 27 -9.76 0.95 4.63
C ASN A 27 -9.41 2.42 4.30
N ASP A 28 -8.85 2.68 3.12
CA ASP A 28 -8.46 4.04 2.71
C ASP A 28 -9.69 4.95 2.57
N ALA A 29 -10.80 4.42 2.04
CA ALA A 29 -12.06 5.14 1.96
C ALA A 29 -12.62 5.47 3.36
N MET A 30 -12.64 4.51 4.29
CA MET A 30 -13.09 4.76 5.67
C MET A 30 -12.18 5.77 6.38
N MET A 31 -10.87 5.67 6.19
CA MET A 31 -9.92 6.65 6.72
C MET A 31 -10.21 8.05 6.17
N LYS A 32 -10.45 8.19 4.87
CA LYS A 32 -10.80 9.48 4.26
C LYS A 32 -12.04 10.09 4.90
N LEU A 33 -13.13 9.32 5.08
CA LEU A 33 -14.35 9.81 5.75
C LEU A 33 -14.08 10.35 7.16
N VAL A 34 -13.17 9.70 7.90
CA VAL A 34 -12.88 10.12 9.28
C VAL A 34 -11.97 11.35 9.31
N VAL A 35 -10.91 11.40 8.50
CA VAL A 35 -9.92 12.49 8.55
C VAL A 35 -10.42 13.80 7.93
N GLU A 36 -11.60 13.81 7.34
CA GLU A 36 -12.31 15.04 6.96
C GLU A 36 -12.79 15.82 8.21
N GLN A 37 -13.00 15.15 9.34
CA GLN A 37 -13.56 15.73 10.57
C GLN A 37 -12.71 15.52 11.82
N HIS A 38 -11.75 14.60 11.78
CA HIS A 38 -10.92 14.20 12.92
C HIS A 38 -9.42 14.39 12.64
N PRO A 39 -8.61 14.66 13.67
CA PRO A 39 -7.16 14.71 13.55
C PRO A 39 -6.58 13.40 13.00
N ILE A 40 -5.64 13.53 12.08
CA ILE A 40 -5.03 12.38 11.38
C ILE A 40 -4.39 11.40 12.36
N GLY A 41 -3.66 11.91 13.37
CA GLY A 41 -3.00 11.05 14.35
C GLY A 41 -3.99 10.25 15.18
N GLU A 42 -5.12 10.84 15.59
CA GLU A 42 -6.20 10.15 16.29
C GLU A 42 -6.78 9.01 15.43
N ALA A 43 -7.10 9.31 14.19
CA ALA A 43 -7.65 8.33 13.26
C ALA A 43 -6.68 7.16 13.04
N ILE A 44 -5.39 7.44 12.81
CA ILE A 44 -4.34 6.41 12.63
C ILE A 44 -4.18 5.57 13.91
N PHE A 45 -4.19 6.20 15.08
CA PHE A 45 -4.04 5.50 16.36
C PHE A 45 -5.17 4.51 16.59
N VAL A 46 -6.43 4.99 16.56
CA VAL A 46 -7.60 4.14 16.82
C VAL A 46 -7.74 3.03 15.79
N ARG A 47 -7.57 3.35 14.49
CA ARG A 47 -7.50 2.33 13.44
C ARG A 47 -6.42 1.29 13.74
N GLY A 48 -5.23 1.75 14.17
CA GLY A 48 -4.10 0.89 14.53
C GLY A 48 -4.44 -0.11 15.62
N LEU A 49 -5.15 0.30 16.66
CA LEU A 49 -5.62 -0.60 17.72
C LEU A 49 -6.53 -1.71 17.19
N PHE A 50 -7.49 -1.37 16.33
CA PHE A 50 -8.37 -2.37 15.73
C PHE A 50 -7.65 -3.28 14.71
N ALA A 51 -6.61 -2.78 14.07
CA ALA A 51 -5.78 -3.59 13.16
C ALA A 51 -4.94 -4.65 13.91
N LEU A 52 -4.63 -4.42 15.20
CA LEU A 52 -3.90 -5.40 16.03
C LEU A 52 -4.72 -6.67 16.30
N VAL A 53 -6.06 -6.62 16.26
CA VAL A 53 -6.90 -7.78 16.57
C VAL A 53 -6.68 -8.92 15.57
N PRO A 54 -6.88 -8.73 14.25
CA PRO A 54 -6.56 -9.79 13.28
C PRO A 54 -5.06 -10.10 13.24
N MET A 55 -4.19 -9.11 13.46
CA MET A 55 -2.74 -9.33 13.49
C MET A 55 -2.31 -10.25 14.63
N ALA A 56 -2.89 -10.12 15.82
CA ALA A 56 -2.65 -11.02 16.95
C ALA A 56 -3.02 -12.47 16.58
N PHE A 57 -4.13 -12.67 15.87
CA PHE A 57 -4.51 -13.98 15.36
C PHE A 57 -3.49 -14.54 14.37
N LEU A 58 -2.96 -13.72 13.45
CA LEU A 58 -1.92 -14.12 12.50
C LEU A 58 -0.63 -14.53 13.20
N ILE A 59 -0.19 -13.75 14.19
CA ILE A 59 0.99 -14.03 15.02
C ILE A 59 0.80 -15.36 15.76
N TYR A 60 -0.37 -15.57 16.37
CA TYR A 60 -0.69 -16.82 17.06
C TYR A 60 -0.57 -18.03 16.12
N ARG A 61 -1.10 -17.94 14.89
CA ARG A 61 -0.98 -19.00 13.87
C ARG A 61 0.44 -19.20 13.36
N ALA A 62 1.28 -18.18 13.35
CA ALA A 62 2.67 -18.23 12.87
C ALA A 62 3.67 -18.79 13.91
N GLY A 63 3.20 -19.22 15.08
CA GLY A 63 4.04 -19.78 16.15
C GLY A 63 4.14 -18.89 17.40
N GLY A 64 3.22 -17.93 17.54
CA GLY A 64 3.11 -17.04 18.69
C GLY A 64 4.25 -16.02 18.76
N LEU A 65 4.61 -15.61 19.98
CA LEU A 65 5.62 -14.56 20.20
C LEU A 65 7.00 -14.89 19.64
N ARG A 66 7.31 -16.16 19.37
CA ARG A 66 8.57 -16.56 18.75
C ARG A 66 8.73 -16.05 17.32
N SER A 67 7.62 -15.85 16.60
CA SER A 67 7.64 -15.27 15.24
C SER A 67 8.00 -13.78 15.22
N LEU A 68 8.01 -13.12 16.40
CA LEU A 68 8.38 -11.71 16.56
C LEU A 68 9.86 -11.50 16.91
N ALA A 69 10.70 -12.56 16.89
CA ALA A 69 12.12 -12.43 17.16
C ALA A 69 12.77 -11.47 16.16
N VAL A 70 13.55 -10.52 16.67
CA VAL A 70 14.28 -9.51 15.89
C VAL A 70 15.74 -9.92 15.78
N HIS A 71 16.26 -10.01 14.57
CA HIS A 71 17.67 -10.31 14.32
C HIS A 71 18.49 -9.04 14.01
N ASN A 72 17.83 -8.01 13.42
CA ASN A 72 18.47 -6.74 13.10
C ASN A 72 17.57 -5.55 13.45
N MET A 73 17.79 -4.95 14.62
CA MET A 73 17.02 -3.80 15.10
C MET A 73 17.12 -2.58 14.17
N GLY A 74 18.30 -2.32 13.58
CA GLY A 74 18.48 -1.21 12.64
C GLY A 74 17.59 -1.37 11.40
N MET A 75 17.49 -2.58 10.86
CA MET A 75 16.61 -2.88 9.73
C MET A 75 15.12 -2.70 10.10
N GLN A 76 14.72 -3.15 11.29
CA GLN A 76 13.37 -2.95 11.81
C GLN A 76 13.01 -1.46 11.93
N LEU A 77 13.94 -0.66 12.48
CA LEU A 77 13.75 0.79 12.62
C LEU A 77 13.60 1.48 11.25
N TRP A 78 14.42 1.13 10.25
CA TRP A 78 14.28 1.67 8.91
C TRP A 78 12.95 1.28 8.26
N CYS A 79 12.54 0.01 8.39
CA CYS A 79 11.24 -0.45 7.88
C CYS A 79 10.07 0.26 8.56
N ALA A 80 10.18 0.53 9.86
CA ALA A 80 9.19 1.27 10.63
C ALA A 80 9.13 2.75 10.21
N LEU A 81 10.27 3.43 10.15
CA LEU A 81 10.35 4.85 9.75
C LEU A 81 9.79 5.09 8.35
N LEU A 82 10.15 4.20 7.40
CA LEU A 82 9.66 4.25 6.02
C LEU A 82 8.20 3.77 5.88
N LEU A 83 7.54 3.37 6.95
CA LEU A 83 6.09 3.18 6.99
C LEU A 83 5.38 4.35 7.65
N VAL A 84 5.90 4.84 8.78
CA VAL A 84 5.29 5.93 9.56
C VAL A 84 5.11 7.19 8.72
N GLY A 85 6.21 7.75 8.19
CA GLY A 85 6.16 8.99 7.41
C GLY A 85 5.23 8.91 6.20
N PRO A 86 5.41 7.93 5.31
CA PRO A 86 4.54 7.74 4.15
C PRO A 86 3.06 7.54 4.52
N LEU A 87 2.76 6.81 5.59
CA LEU A 87 1.37 6.60 6.00
C LEU A 87 0.70 7.91 6.44
N PHE A 88 1.35 8.70 7.29
CA PHE A 88 0.83 10.01 7.70
C PHE A 88 0.64 10.93 6.50
N LEU A 89 1.62 10.98 5.59
CA LEU A 89 1.54 11.77 4.37
C LEU A 89 0.42 11.30 3.44
N PHE A 90 0.21 9.98 3.32
CA PHE A 90 -0.87 9.43 2.50
C PHE A 90 -2.25 9.78 3.07
N VAL A 91 -2.43 9.58 4.38
CA VAL A 91 -3.69 9.94 5.07
C VAL A 91 -3.95 11.45 5.00
N PHE A 92 -2.90 12.28 5.15
CA PHE A 92 -3.01 13.72 4.92
C PHE A 92 -3.41 14.04 3.47
N SER A 93 -2.87 13.32 2.49
CA SER A 93 -3.26 13.50 1.09
C SER A 93 -4.73 13.10 0.86
N LEU A 94 -5.20 12.02 1.49
CA LEU A 94 -6.60 11.58 1.42
C LEU A 94 -7.57 12.62 2.00
N SER A 95 -7.18 13.39 3.02
CA SER A 95 -8.02 14.46 3.57
C SER A 95 -8.19 15.67 2.63
N ARG A 96 -7.40 15.74 1.55
CA ARG A 96 -7.35 16.89 0.64
C ARG A 96 -7.59 16.53 -0.83
N LEU A 97 -7.45 15.27 -1.19
CA LEU A 97 -7.58 14.78 -2.57
C LEU A 97 -8.74 13.80 -2.70
N PRO A 98 -9.32 13.68 -3.90
CA PRO A 98 -10.17 12.55 -4.23
C PRO A 98 -9.45 11.21 -3.96
N LEU A 99 -10.19 10.22 -3.45
CA LEU A 99 -9.66 8.88 -3.17
C LEU A 99 -9.04 8.25 -4.42
N SER A 100 -9.76 8.38 -5.54
CA SER A 100 -9.34 7.88 -6.84
C SER A 100 -7.98 8.47 -7.27
N ILE A 101 -7.83 9.80 -7.20
CA ILE A 101 -6.61 10.50 -7.62
C ILE A 101 -5.42 10.10 -6.73
N ALA A 102 -5.59 10.13 -5.40
CA ALA A 102 -4.53 9.74 -4.48
C ALA A 102 -4.06 8.31 -4.72
N THR A 103 -5.00 7.38 -4.94
CA THR A 103 -4.71 5.98 -5.24
C THR A 103 -4.02 5.79 -6.59
N ILE A 104 -4.50 6.45 -7.65
CA ILE A 104 -3.88 6.36 -8.99
C ILE A 104 -2.42 6.82 -8.93
N ILE A 105 -2.14 7.96 -8.29
CA ILE A 105 -0.77 8.49 -8.15
C ILE A 105 0.09 7.52 -7.32
N PHE A 106 -0.44 6.96 -6.23
CA PHE A 106 0.28 5.97 -5.42
C PHE A 106 0.66 4.72 -6.24
N PHE A 107 -0.13 4.31 -7.23
CA PHE A 107 0.19 3.19 -8.11
C PHE A 107 1.34 3.44 -9.09
N THR A 108 2.02 4.57 -9.01
CA THR A 108 3.37 4.75 -9.59
C THR A 108 4.47 4.03 -8.78
N ASN A 109 4.17 3.52 -7.58
CA ASN A 109 5.11 2.78 -6.73
C ASN A 109 5.90 1.68 -7.49
N PRO A 110 5.30 0.78 -8.31
CA PRO A 110 6.05 -0.24 -9.03
C PRO A 110 7.06 0.34 -10.05
N LEU A 111 6.81 1.55 -10.54
CA LEU A 111 7.73 2.27 -11.43
C LEU A 111 8.99 2.68 -10.66
N PHE A 112 8.81 3.24 -9.45
CA PHE A 112 9.91 3.57 -8.56
C PHE A 112 10.68 2.33 -8.10
N VAL A 113 9.99 1.22 -7.75
CA VAL A 113 10.64 -0.06 -7.43
C VAL A 113 11.54 -0.50 -8.58
N THR A 114 11.06 -0.44 -9.83
CA THR A 114 11.83 -0.82 -11.01
C THR A 114 13.03 0.09 -11.21
N LEU A 115 12.86 1.40 -11.04
CA LEU A 115 13.93 2.38 -11.21
C LEU A 115 15.03 2.21 -10.16
N LEU A 116 14.66 1.91 -8.91
CA LEU A 116 15.57 1.80 -7.78
C LEU A 116 16.20 0.40 -7.61
N ALA A 117 15.63 -0.64 -8.23
CA ALA A 117 16.12 -2.02 -8.12
C ALA A 117 17.63 -2.21 -8.41
N PRO A 118 18.26 -1.52 -9.37
CA PRO A 118 19.71 -1.64 -9.60
C PRO A 118 20.55 -1.28 -8.37
N TRP A 119 20.16 -0.25 -7.64
CA TRP A 119 20.94 0.21 -6.47
C TRP A 119 20.75 -0.65 -5.22
N PHE A 120 19.56 -1.24 -5.05
CA PHE A 120 19.23 -2.03 -3.85
C PHE A 120 19.46 -3.53 -4.02
N LEU A 121 19.26 -4.06 -5.23
CA LEU A 121 19.26 -5.49 -5.51
C LEU A 121 20.37 -5.91 -6.48
N ASN A 122 21.20 -4.98 -6.95
CA ASN A 122 22.22 -5.21 -7.99
C ASN A 122 21.63 -5.85 -9.28
N GLU A 123 20.36 -5.60 -9.57
CA GLU A 123 19.67 -6.08 -10.76
C GLU A 123 19.94 -5.16 -11.96
N THR A 124 20.10 -5.72 -13.15
CA THR A 124 20.18 -4.91 -14.38
C THR A 124 18.79 -4.60 -14.91
N VAL A 125 18.50 -3.32 -15.11
CA VAL A 125 17.26 -2.86 -15.74
C VAL A 125 17.53 -2.55 -17.20
N GLY A 126 17.02 -3.41 -18.10
CA GLY A 126 17.18 -3.21 -19.54
C GLY A 126 16.36 -2.01 -20.04
N TRP A 127 16.81 -1.40 -21.18
CA TRP A 127 16.22 -0.20 -21.77
C TRP A 127 14.69 -0.26 -21.96
N ARG A 128 14.14 -1.45 -22.25
CA ARG A 128 12.69 -1.67 -22.43
C ARG A 128 11.90 -1.47 -21.13
N ARG A 129 12.49 -1.78 -19.97
CA ARG A 129 11.86 -1.50 -18.67
C ARG A 129 11.96 0.00 -18.35
N VAL A 130 13.08 0.62 -18.67
CA VAL A 130 13.25 2.07 -18.52
C VAL A 130 12.24 2.83 -19.37
N SER A 131 12.03 2.44 -20.63
CA SER A 131 11.02 3.10 -21.48
C SER A 131 9.59 2.93 -20.92
N ALA A 132 9.26 1.75 -20.39
CA ALA A 132 7.96 1.56 -19.73
C ALA A 132 7.81 2.45 -18.48
N VAL A 133 8.86 2.59 -17.67
CA VAL A 133 8.87 3.50 -16.52
C VAL A 133 8.59 4.94 -16.96
N LEU A 134 9.25 5.41 -18.03
CA LEU A 134 9.03 6.76 -18.57
C LEU A 134 7.58 6.96 -19.05
N VAL A 135 6.99 5.98 -19.72
CA VAL A 135 5.57 6.02 -20.13
C VAL A 135 4.65 6.07 -18.90
N GLY A 136 4.94 5.29 -17.87
CA GLY A 136 4.16 5.33 -16.63
C GLY A 136 4.24 6.67 -15.91
N PHE A 137 5.42 7.28 -15.84
CA PHE A 137 5.57 8.63 -15.29
C PHE A 137 4.89 9.70 -16.15
N ALA A 138 4.92 9.59 -17.47
CA ALA A 138 4.12 10.46 -18.33
C ALA A 138 2.61 10.33 -18.02
N GLY A 139 2.13 9.10 -17.76
CA GLY A 139 0.77 8.87 -17.24
C GLY A 139 0.50 9.57 -15.92
N ALA A 140 1.44 9.49 -14.96
CA ALA A 140 1.32 10.19 -13.68
C ALA A 140 1.27 11.72 -13.86
N MET A 141 2.05 12.27 -14.78
CA MET A 141 2.01 13.71 -15.10
C MET A 141 0.66 14.15 -15.67
N LEU A 142 -0.01 13.29 -16.45
CA LEU A 142 -1.37 13.59 -16.92
C LEU A 142 -2.38 13.62 -15.78
N VAL A 143 -2.21 12.78 -14.75
CA VAL A 143 -3.09 12.77 -13.56
C VAL A 143 -2.80 13.97 -12.66
N VAL A 144 -1.53 14.26 -12.40
CA VAL A 144 -1.09 15.37 -11.51
C VAL A 144 -1.34 16.73 -12.14
N LYS A 145 -1.31 16.85 -13.48
CA LYS A 145 -1.51 18.12 -14.21
C LYS A 145 -0.66 19.26 -13.63
N PRO A 146 0.69 19.18 -13.65
CA PRO A 146 1.57 20.10 -12.92
C PRO A 146 1.57 21.53 -13.45
N VAL A 147 0.75 21.85 -14.46
CA VAL A 147 0.65 23.17 -15.10
C VAL A 147 -0.80 23.59 -15.18
N GLY A 148 -1.09 24.85 -14.89
CA GLY A 148 -2.42 25.44 -14.94
C GLY A 148 -3.16 25.42 -13.60
N ASP A 149 -4.40 25.91 -13.60
CA ASP A 149 -5.22 26.12 -12.40
C ASP A 149 -5.65 24.81 -11.70
N ALA A 150 -5.52 23.68 -12.38
CA ALA A 150 -5.87 22.36 -11.84
C ALA A 150 -4.75 21.74 -10.99
N PHE A 151 -3.55 22.35 -10.96
CA PHE A 151 -2.44 21.82 -10.17
C PHE A 151 -2.60 22.17 -8.69
N VAL A 152 -2.53 21.13 -7.85
CA VAL A 152 -2.55 21.27 -6.40
C VAL A 152 -1.29 20.60 -5.84
N TRP A 153 -0.44 21.38 -5.15
CA TRP A 153 0.82 20.89 -4.57
C TRP A 153 0.68 19.61 -3.74
N ILE A 154 -0.47 19.43 -3.14
CA ILE A 154 -0.77 18.21 -2.35
C ILE A 154 -0.71 16.91 -3.19
N MET A 155 -0.86 16.98 -4.53
CA MET A 155 -0.74 15.81 -5.42
C MET A 155 0.67 15.23 -5.44
N LEU A 156 1.69 16.00 -5.06
CA LEU A 156 3.05 15.50 -4.85
C LEU A 156 3.15 14.60 -3.61
N GLY A 157 2.20 14.70 -2.67
CA GLY A 157 2.14 13.86 -1.48
C GLY A 157 2.07 12.38 -1.82
N PRO A 158 1.04 11.89 -2.53
CA PRO A 158 0.95 10.47 -2.94
C PRO A 158 2.12 10.01 -3.81
N LEU A 159 2.72 10.90 -4.62
CA LEU A 159 3.91 10.57 -5.41
C LEU A 159 5.13 10.33 -4.52
N LEU A 160 5.35 11.18 -3.52
CA LEU A 160 6.40 10.98 -2.52
C LEU A 160 6.15 9.73 -1.69
N VAL A 161 4.90 9.47 -1.31
CA VAL A 161 4.51 8.23 -0.64
C VAL A 161 4.85 7.01 -1.50
N ALA A 162 4.56 7.05 -2.80
CA ALA A 162 4.89 5.98 -3.74
C ALA A 162 6.41 5.71 -3.80
N LEU A 163 7.22 6.77 -3.85
CA LEU A 163 8.68 6.69 -3.82
C LEU A 163 9.20 6.06 -2.51
N LEU A 164 8.78 6.60 -1.35
CA LEU A 164 9.23 6.12 -0.04
C LEU A 164 8.76 4.67 0.22
N SER A 165 7.55 4.34 -0.22
CA SER A 165 7.04 2.97 -0.15
C SER A 165 7.83 2.01 -1.05
N ALA A 166 8.30 2.47 -2.21
CA ALA A 166 9.18 1.68 -3.08
C ALA A 166 10.54 1.41 -2.42
N VAL A 167 11.15 2.42 -1.80
CA VAL A 167 12.38 2.25 -1.01
C VAL A 167 12.16 1.25 0.12
N ARG A 168 11.06 1.40 0.87
CA ARG A 168 10.70 0.44 1.93
C ARG A 168 10.53 -0.97 1.39
N GLU A 169 9.83 -1.16 0.27
CA GLU A 169 9.62 -2.48 -0.34
C GLU A 169 10.94 -3.15 -0.70
N LEU A 170 11.91 -2.41 -1.24
CA LEU A 170 13.24 -2.92 -1.56
C LEU A 170 14.04 -3.28 -0.30
N ILE A 171 13.98 -2.46 0.74
CA ILE A 171 14.60 -2.76 2.05
C ILE A 171 13.96 -4.00 2.67
N VAL A 172 12.62 -4.11 2.68
CA VAL A 172 11.91 -5.29 3.20
C VAL A 172 12.34 -6.56 2.47
N ARG A 173 12.53 -6.52 1.14
CA ARG A 173 13.03 -7.68 0.38
C ARG A 173 14.40 -8.16 0.88
N THR A 174 15.29 -7.24 1.22
CA THR A 174 16.60 -7.60 1.79
C THR A 174 16.49 -8.05 3.24
N ALA A 175 15.58 -7.46 4.02
CA ALA A 175 15.33 -7.79 5.41
C ALA A 175 14.79 -9.21 5.59
N LEU A 176 13.90 -9.67 4.70
CA LEU A 176 13.27 -10.99 4.73
C LEU A 176 14.26 -12.16 4.63
N ALA A 177 15.53 -11.91 4.29
CA ALA A 177 16.57 -12.92 4.36
C ALA A 177 16.91 -13.33 5.80
N ARG A 178 16.62 -12.49 6.80
CA ARG A 178 16.97 -12.69 8.22
C ARG A 178 15.81 -12.44 9.19
N GLU A 179 14.80 -11.69 8.77
CA GLU A 179 13.64 -11.31 9.57
C GLU A 179 12.39 -12.06 9.11
N THR A 180 11.43 -12.24 10.01
CA THR A 180 10.13 -12.80 9.66
C THR A 180 9.18 -11.72 9.14
N SER A 181 8.23 -12.08 8.28
CA SER A 181 7.21 -11.14 7.81
C SER A 181 6.36 -10.60 8.97
N GLU A 182 6.07 -11.46 9.96
CA GLU A 182 5.29 -11.13 11.14
C GLU A 182 6.00 -10.09 12.00
N SER A 183 7.32 -10.22 12.23
CA SER A 183 8.09 -9.24 12.99
C SER A 183 8.13 -7.88 12.29
N LEU A 184 8.41 -7.86 10.97
CA LEU A 184 8.43 -6.62 10.19
C LEU A 184 7.08 -5.90 10.20
N LEU A 185 5.97 -6.64 10.05
CA LEU A 185 4.63 -6.07 10.06
C LEU A 185 4.25 -5.58 11.47
N PHE A 186 4.51 -6.37 12.51
CA PHE A 186 4.16 -6.03 13.87
C PHE A 186 4.89 -4.77 14.35
N TYR A 187 6.22 -4.75 14.28
CA TYR A 187 7.01 -3.61 14.76
C TYR A 187 6.76 -2.35 13.93
N SER A 188 6.59 -2.47 12.62
CA SER A 188 6.22 -1.32 11.78
C SER A 188 4.82 -0.78 12.15
N SER A 189 3.83 -1.65 12.38
CA SER A 189 2.47 -1.24 12.78
C SER A 189 2.45 -0.66 14.19
N ALA A 190 3.21 -1.25 15.12
CA ALA A 190 3.36 -0.72 16.49
C ALA A 190 4.00 0.67 16.47
N ALA A 191 5.05 0.87 15.67
CA ALA A 191 5.70 2.17 15.52
C ALA A 191 4.73 3.24 14.98
N VAL A 192 3.91 2.89 13.97
CA VAL A 192 2.86 3.77 13.45
C VAL A 192 1.87 4.15 14.55
N THR A 193 1.37 3.16 15.29
CA THR A 193 0.37 3.38 16.35
C THR A 193 0.94 4.22 17.49
N LEU A 194 2.18 3.95 17.93
CA LEU A 194 2.85 4.72 18.98
C LEU A 194 3.16 6.16 18.54
N THR A 195 3.62 6.35 17.29
CA THR A 195 3.83 7.69 16.74
C THR A 195 2.51 8.46 16.64
N ALA A 196 1.44 7.78 16.26
CA ALA A 196 0.11 8.37 16.23
C ALA A 196 -0.37 8.75 17.63
N LEU A 197 -0.13 7.92 18.66
CA LEU A 197 -0.42 8.24 20.05
C LEU A 197 0.32 9.51 20.51
N ALA A 198 1.57 9.70 20.08
CA ALA A 198 2.35 10.90 20.42
C ALA A 198 1.72 12.21 19.89
N THR A 199 0.74 12.13 19.00
CA THR A 199 -0.04 13.29 18.54
C THR A 199 -1.21 13.66 19.48
N ALA A 200 -1.49 12.87 20.51
CA ALA A 200 -2.62 13.11 21.44
C ALA A 200 -2.62 14.51 22.07
N PRO A 201 -1.46 15.12 22.48
CA PRO A 201 -1.43 16.47 23.04
C PRO A 201 -1.82 17.57 22.05
N PHE A 202 -1.90 17.27 20.75
CA PHE A 202 -2.18 18.25 19.69
C PHE A 202 -3.67 18.39 19.34
N GLY A 203 -4.56 18.06 20.30
CA GLY A 203 -5.98 18.39 20.19
C GLY A 203 -6.83 17.28 19.57
N TRP A 204 -6.74 16.07 20.10
CA TRP A 204 -7.69 15.01 19.78
C TRP A 204 -9.10 15.41 20.24
N VAL A 205 -10.10 14.96 19.50
CA VAL A 205 -11.50 15.29 19.76
C VAL A 205 -12.29 14.03 20.18
N PRO A 206 -13.35 14.15 20.98
CA PRO A 206 -14.15 13.01 21.39
C PRO A 206 -14.70 12.27 20.17
N LEU A 207 -14.45 10.96 20.10
CA LEU A 207 -14.94 10.11 19.02
C LEU A 207 -16.43 9.82 19.21
N SER A 208 -17.21 10.07 18.17
CA SER A 208 -18.58 9.56 18.12
C SER A 208 -18.60 8.04 17.94
N TRP A 209 -19.69 7.39 18.32
CA TRP A 209 -19.88 5.95 18.07
C TRP A 209 -19.76 5.62 16.57
N HIS A 210 -20.29 6.46 15.72
CA HIS A 210 -20.19 6.29 14.26
C HIS A 210 -18.73 6.32 13.78
N THR A 211 -17.94 7.30 14.21
CA THR A 211 -16.51 7.42 13.89
C THR A 211 -15.73 6.19 14.40
N LEU A 212 -16.04 5.73 15.61
CA LEU A 212 -15.40 4.53 16.18
C LEU A 212 -15.66 3.28 15.33
N VAL A 213 -16.91 3.10 14.86
CA VAL A 213 -17.29 1.98 13.97
C VAL A 213 -16.54 2.07 12.63
N LEU A 214 -16.43 3.26 12.04
CA LEU A 214 -15.66 3.46 10.79
C LEU A 214 -14.18 3.10 10.97
N LEU A 215 -13.56 3.54 12.08
CA LEU A 215 -12.16 3.24 12.38
C LEU A 215 -11.94 1.76 12.69
N ALA A 216 -12.88 1.11 13.37
CA ALA A 216 -12.85 -0.33 13.61
C ALA A 216 -12.95 -1.11 12.29
N ALA A 217 -13.92 -0.75 11.44
CA ALA A 217 -14.08 -1.33 10.12
C ALA A 217 -12.81 -1.14 9.25
N SER A 218 -12.23 0.07 9.28
CA SER A 218 -10.99 0.39 8.59
C SER A 218 -9.82 -0.49 9.08
N GLY A 219 -9.58 -0.56 10.39
CA GLY A 219 -8.48 -1.35 10.95
C GLY A 219 -8.61 -2.85 10.67
N MET A 220 -9.81 -3.41 10.84
CA MET A 220 -10.08 -4.81 10.52
C MET A 220 -9.94 -5.09 9.02
N ALA A 221 -10.47 -4.21 8.16
CA ALA A 221 -10.34 -4.34 6.71
C ALA A 221 -8.87 -4.32 6.27
N PHE A 222 -8.06 -3.41 6.83
CA PHE A 222 -6.62 -3.35 6.53
C PHE A 222 -5.92 -4.67 6.82
N SER A 223 -6.10 -5.22 8.02
CA SER A 223 -5.46 -6.48 8.42
C SER A 223 -5.99 -7.67 7.62
N LEU A 224 -7.31 -7.71 7.36
CA LEU A 224 -7.90 -8.76 6.51
C LEU A 224 -7.39 -8.66 5.07
N GLY A 225 -7.25 -7.46 4.53
CA GLY A 225 -6.69 -7.22 3.20
C GLY A 225 -5.27 -7.77 3.08
N ILE A 226 -4.39 -7.45 4.02
CA ILE A 226 -3.02 -7.98 4.06
C ILE A 226 -3.02 -9.51 4.20
N TYR A 227 -3.88 -10.06 5.06
CA TYR A 227 -4.00 -11.51 5.22
C TYR A 227 -4.40 -12.20 3.90
N LEU A 228 -5.44 -11.71 3.24
CA LEU A 228 -5.92 -12.29 1.98
C LEU A 228 -4.86 -12.21 0.88
N MET A 229 -4.14 -11.10 0.78
CA MET A 229 -3.03 -10.96 -0.17
C MET A 229 -1.89 -11.95 0.12
N THR A 230 -1.52 -12.10 1.39
CA THR A 230 -0.46 -13.03 1.81
C THR A 230 -0.89 -14.49 1.58
N GLU A 231 -2.14 -14.83 1.93
CA GLU A 231 -2.70 -16.16 1.70
C GLU A 231 -2.80 -16.47 0.20
N GLY A 232 -3.12 -15.48 -0.63
CA GLY A 232 -3.13 -15.61 -2.09
C GLY A 232 -1.80 -16.13 -2.65
N LEU A 233 -0.67 -15.76 -2.06
CA LEU A 233 0.67 -16.19 -2.48
C LEU A 233 0.92 -17.70 -2.30
N ARG A 234 0.08 -18.40 -1.53
CA ARG A 234 0.15 -19.86 -1.42
C ARG A 234 -0.40 -20.58 -2.66
N PHE A 235 -1.29 -19.92 -3.40
CA PHE A 235 -2.01 -20.50 -4.53
C PHE A 235 -1.51 -20.05 -5.90
N GLY A 236 -0.61 -19.06 -5.94
CA GLY A 236 -0.05 -18.53 -7.19
C GLY A 236 1.28 -17.82 -6.99
N ASP A 237 2.00 -17.60 -8.10
CA ASP A 237 3.27 -16.88 -8.06
C ASP A 237 3.08 -15.41 -7.71
N ALA A 238 3.99 -14.87 -6.89
CA ALA A 238 3.98 -13.45 -6.53
C ALA A 238 3.97 -12.54 -7.77
N SER A 239 4.68 -12.93 -8.84
CA SER A 239 4.71 -12.15 -10.08
C SER A 239 3.38 -12.22 -10.85
N LEU A 240 2.60 -13.30 -10.73
CA LEU A 240 1.25 -13.37 -11.27
C LEU A 240 0.33 -12.44 -10.47
N LEU A 241 0.39 -12.53 -9.15
CA LEU A 241 -0.54 -11.84 -8.26
C LEU A 241 -0.27 -10.34 -8.17
N SER A 242 0.98 -9.91 -8.36
CA SER A 242 1.35 -8.47 -8.34
C SER A 242 0.65 -7.64 -9.40
N GLN A 243 0.24 -8.25 -10.52
CA GLN A 243 -0.53 -7.56 -11.57
C GLN A 243 -1.92 -7.15 -11.09
N TYR A 244 -2.53 -7.98 -10.25
CA TYR A 244 -3.88 -7.74 -9.74
C TYR A 244 -3.93 -6.66 -8.67
N LYS A 245 -2.77 -6.18 -8.17
CA LYS A 245 -2.71 -4.98 -7.31
C LYS A 245 -3.36 -3.77 -7.99
N TYR A 246 -3.21 -3.63 -9.32
CA TYR A 246 -3.83 -2.53 -10.07
C TYR A 246 -5.37 -2.52 -10.02
N THR A 247 -6.03 -3.61 -9.61
CA THR A 247 -7.47 -3.61 -9.33
C THR A 247 -7.84 -2.64 -8.20
N GLY A 248 -6.88 -2.25 -7.36
CA GLY A 248 -7.05 -1.20 -6.35
C GLY A 248 -7.51 0.14 -6.94
N ILE A 249 -7.08 0.46 -8.17
CA ILE A 249 -7.57 1.65 -8.87
C ILE A 249 -9.07 1.51 -9.20
N VAL A 250 -9.50 0.32 -9.62
CA VAL A 250 -10.93 0.07 -9.91
C VAL A 250 -11.76 0.19 -8.63
N TRP A 251 -11.28 -0.37 -7.52
CA TRP A 251 -11.93 -0.23 -6.22
C TRP A 251 -11.97 1.23 -5.77
N ALA A 252 -10.87 1.99 -5.93
CA ALA A 252 -10.82 3.41 -5.55
C ALA A 252 -11.77 4.27 -6.40
N LEU A 253 -11.83 4.03 -7.72
CA LEU A 253 -12.80 4.69 -8.60
C LEU A 253 -14.24 4.37 -8.21
N GLY A 254 -14.55 3.10 -7.94
CA GLY A 254 -15.87 2.66 -7.51
C GLY A 254 -16.29 3.27 -6.17
N LEU A 255 -15.44 3.20 -5.15
CA LEU A 255 -15.71 3.77 -3.83
C LEU A 255 -15.73 5.30 -3.86
N GLY A 256 -14.84 5.94 -4.63
CA GLY A 256 -14.80 7.38 -4.82
C GLY A 256 -16.10 7.90 -5.45
N TYR A 257 -16.60 7.20 -6.47
CA TYR A 257 -17.88 7.52 -7.07
C TYR A 257 -19.06 7.32 -6.11
N LEU A 258 -19.11 6.18 -5.42
CA LEU A 258 -20.22 5.81 -4.53
C LEU A 258 -20.31 6.71 -3.28
N LEU A 259 -19.18 7.11 -2.69
CA LEU A 259 -19.15 7.83 -1.41
C LEU A 259 -19.08 9.35 -1.60
N TRP A 260 -18.44 9.83 -2.66
CA TRP A 260 -18.20 11.26 -2.88
C TRP A 260 -18.68 11.76 -4.25
N GLY A 261 -19.21 10.90 -5.13
CA GLY A 261 -19.56 11.28 -6.51
C GLY A 261 -18.33 11.64 -7.36
N GLU A 262 -17.14 11.14 -7.00
CA GLU A 262 -15.90 11.42 -7.74
C GLU A 262 -16.02 10.91 -9.18
N SER A 263 -15.84 11.78 -10.16
CA SER A 263 -15.78 11.42 -11.58
C SER A 263 -14.43 11.86 -12.15
N PRO A 264 -13.52 10.91 -12.46
CA PRO A 264 -12.24 11.26 -13.07
C PRO A 264 -12.47 11.85 -14.46
N ASP A 265 -11.76 12.91 -14.79
CA ASP A 265 -11.79 13.48 -16.12
C ASP A 265 -11.01 12.61 -17.13
N TRP A 266 -11.16 12.95 -18.41
CA TRP A 266 -10.55 12.20 -19.52
C TRP A 266 -9.03 12.05 -19.38
N TRP A 267 -8.32 13.10 -18.97
CA TRP A 267 -6.86 13.07 -18.80
C TRP A 267 -6.43 12.15 -17.66
N THR A 268 -7.19 12.15 -16.58
CA THR A 268 -6.99 11.22 -15.46
C THR A 268 -7.19 9.77 -15.92
N LEU A 269 -8.20 9.48 -16.74
CA LEU A 269 -8.42 8.14 -17.29
C LEU A 269 -7.27 7.70 -18.21
N VAL A 270 -6.83 8.57 -19.13
CA VAL A 270 -5.69 8.28 -20.02
C VAL A 270 -4.42 8.04 -19.20
N GLY A 271 -4.13 8.91 -18.23
CA GLY A 271 -2.98 8.74 -17.33
C GLY A 271 -3.03 7.43 -16.55
N THR A 272 -4.21 7.05 -16.05
CA THR A 272 -4.44 5.78 -15.35
C THR A 272 -4.14 4.58 -16.25
N VAL A 273 -4.62 4.59 -17.48
CA VAL A 273 -4.33 3.51 -18.46
C VAL A 273 -2.82 3.39 -18.72
N LEU A 274 -2.12 4.51 -18.86
CA LEU A 274 -0.67 4.51 -19.08
C LEU A 274 0.09 3.95 -17.87
N ILE A 275 -0.30 4.30 -16.64
CA ILE A 275 0.30 3.77 -15.40
C ILE A 275 0.08 2.24 -15.32
N ILE A 276 -1.15 1.78 -15.52
CA ILE A 276 -1.48 0.35 -15.48
C ILE A 276 -0.73 -0.41 -16.56
N ALA A 277 -0.78 0.06 -17.81
CA ALA A 277 -0.15 -0.61 -18.94
C ALA A 277 1.37 -0.70 -18.78
N SER A 278 2.02 0.37 -18.33
CA SER A 278 3.47 0.38 -18.06
C SER A 278 3.85 -0.59 -16.94
N GLY A 279 3.10 -0.59 -15.83
CA GLY A 279 3.35 -1.50 -14.72
C GLY A 279 3.14 -2.96 -15.10
N LEU A 280 2.06 -3.29 -15.83
CA LEU A 280 1.82 -4.63 -16.34
C LEU A 280 2.93 -5.07 -17.31
N TYR A 281 3.37 -4.19 -18.22
CA TYR A 281 4.47 -4.48 -19.14
C TYR A 281 5.77 -4.82 -18.39
N ILE A 282 6.12 -4.06 -17.35
CA ILE A 282 7.30 -4.32 -16.51
C ILE A 282 7.23 -5.72 -15.91
N VAL A 283 6.09 -6.10 -15.33
CA VAL A 283 5.90 -7.43 -14.71
C VAL A 283 5.98 -8.54 -15.76
N PHE A 284 5.33 -8.39 -16.92
CA PHE A 284 5.42 -9.36 -18.00
C PHE A 284 6.85 -9.55 -18.52
N ARG A 285 7.60 -8.46 -18.61
CA ARG A 285 8.99 -8.52 -19.09
C ARG A 285 9.92 -9.18 -18.08
N GLN A 286 9.69 -8.96 -16.79
CA GLN A 286 10.48 -9.59 -15.72
C GLN A 286 10.38 -11.12 -15.72
N ARG A 287 9.24 -11.67 -16.12
CA ARG A 287 9.03 -13.12 -16.25
C ARG A 287 9.79 -13.79 -17.39
N ARG A 288 10.11 -13.02 -18.45
CA ARG A 288 10.76 -13.54 -19.65
C ARG A 288 12.29 -13.52 -19.61
N LEU A 289 12.87 -12.97 -18.54
CA LEU A 289 14.31 -12.99 -18.35
C LEU A 289 14.68 -14.27 -17.59
N PRO A 290 15.65 -15.07 -18.08
CA PRO A 290 16.18 -16.19 -17.33
C PRO A 290 16.76 -15.65 -16.01
N ARG A 291 16.48 -16.36 -14.92
CA ARG A 291 17.04 -16.11 -13.59
C ARG A 291 18.51 -16.48 -13.56
#